data_4cebbd20c4d52f884e756d2c805369bb
#
_entry.id   4cebbd20c4d52f884e756d2c805369bb
#
_cell.length_a   1.000
_cell.length_b   1.000
_cell.length_c   1.000
_cell.angle_alpha   90.00
_cell.angle_beta   90.00
_cell.angle_gamma   90.00
#
_symmetry.space_group_name_H-M   'P 1'
#
loop_
_entity.id
_entity.type
_entity.pdbx_description
1 polymer ?
#
loop_
_entity_poly.entity_id
_entity_poly.type
_entity_poly.pdbx_seq_one_letter_code
_entity_poly.pdbx_strand_id
1 'polypeptide(L)'
;MSTNSQIAFAPQGNTIVVASTTPAPSGVQALVNTRFSGQETGQVRIVNSGTVIVHLGVGSTAAEAATNAVAATAGSPATGIPILNGTTQILRFPSGAFFSAVSASAATVYITPGQGI
;
A
#
# COMPACT_ATOMS: atom_id res chain seq x y z
N MET A 1 -6.11 -24.90 20.56
CA MET A 1 -6.38 -24.23 20.10
C MET A 1 -6.16 -24.12 19.10
N SER A 2 -6.57 -23.98 18.62
CA SER A 2 -6.37 -23.78 17.57
C SER A 2 -6.08 -22.88 17.28
N THR A 3 -5.82 -22.72 17.21
CA THR A 3 -5.63 -21.89 16.77
C THR A 3 -5.48 -21.67 15.72
N ASN A 4 -6.00 -21.72 15.25
CA ASN A 4 -5.82 -21.48 14.13
C ASN A 4 -5.37 -20.32 13.93
N SER A 5 -4.68 -20.15 13.54
CA SER A 5 -3.97 -19.06 13.28
C SER A 5 -4.55 -18.21 12.29
N GLN A 6 -5.77 -18.29 12.09
CA GLN A 6 -6.34 -17.45 11.14
C GLN A 6 -6.83 -16.21 11.77
N ILE A 7 -5.98 -15.24 11.88
CA ILE A 7 -6.34 -13.93 12.39
C ILE A 7 -6.80 -13.12 11.21
N ALA A 8 -8.07 -12.77 11.19
CA ALA A 8 -8.60 -11.96 10.11
C ALA A 8 -8.05 -10.54 10.18
N PHE A 9 -7.78 -9.95 9.05
CA PHE A 9 -7.39 -8.56 8.98
C PHE A 9 -8.57 -7.68 9.39
N ALA A 10 -8.36 -6.81 10.36
CA ALA A 10 -9.39 -5.90 10.86
C ALA A 10 -9.11 -4.50 10.33
N PRO A 11 -9.92 -3.98 9.40
CA PRO A 11 -9.72 -2.63 8.88
C PRO A 11 -9.90 -1.60 9.99
N GLN A 12 -8.96 -0.67 10.09
CA GLN A 12 -8.98 0.37 11.12
C GLN A 12 -9.05 1.77 10.53
N GLY A 13 -9.18 1.89 9.22
CA GLY A 13 -9.25 3.17 8.57
C GLY A 13 -9.95 3.08 7.25
N ASN A 14 -10.01 4.22 6.57
CA ASN A 14 -10.64 4.29 5.26
C ASN A 14 -9.72 3.68 4.21
N THR A 15 -10.32 3.00 3.25
CA THR A 15 -9.57 2.52 2.10
C THR A 15 -9.23 3.72 1.22
N ILE A 16 -7.96 3.88 0.91
CA ILE A 16 -7.54 4.89 -0.06
C ILE A 16 -7.34 4.22 -1.40
N VAL A 17 -7.45 5.02 -2.45
CA VAL A 17 -7.29 4.55 -3.82
C VAL A 17 -6.12 5.29 -4.43
N VAL A 18 -5.16 4.54 -4.94
CA VAL A 18 -4.02 5.10 -5.64
C VAL A 18 -4.12 4.70 -7.10
N ALA A 19 -4.27 5.70 -7.96
CA ALA A 19 -4.26 5.45 -9.40
C ALA A 19 -2.80 5.40 -9.84
N SER A 20 -2.37 4.23 -10.29
CA SER A 20 -1.00 4.05 -10.71
C SER A 20 -0.83 4.57 -12.12
N THR A 21 0.11 5.46 -12.31
CA THR A 21 0.38 6.08 -13.60
C THR A 21 1.88 6.22 -13.80
N THR A 22 2.27 6.74 -14.97
CA THR A 22 3.64 7.12 -15.27
C THR A 22 3.60 8.56 -15.77
N PRO A 23 4.15 9.52 -15.01
CA PRO A 23 4.86 9.40 -13.74
C PRO A 23 3.92 9.12 -12.56
N ALA A 24 4.50 8.74 -11.44
CA ALA A 24 3.74 8.44 -10.25
C ALA A 24 2.98 9.67 -9.74
N PRO A 25 1.74 9.51 -9.26
CA PRO A 25 0.98 10.63 -8.72
C PRO A 25 1.48 11.03 -7.34
N SER A 26 1.01 12.17 -6.85
CA SER A 26 1.26 12.56 -5.46
C SER A 26 0.73 11.51 -4.52
N GLY A 27 1.46 11.29 -3.43
CA GLY A 27 1.09 10.28 -2.46
C GLY A 27 -0.21 10.58 -1.73
N VAL A 28 -0.91 9.54 -1.34
CA VAL A 28 -2.14 9.62 -0.56
C VAL A 28 -1.87 9.00 0.80
N GLN A 29 -2.28 9.67 1.85
CA GLN A 29 -2.02 9.22 3.21
C GLN A 29 -3.07 8.20 3.66
N ALA A 30 -2.59 7.08 4.20
CA ALA A 30 -3.46 6.09 4.80
C ALA A 30 -3.54 6.37 6.29
N LEU A 31 -4.71 6.78 6.76
CA LEU A 31 -4.92 7.14 8.15
C LEU A 31 -5.80 6.12 8.86
N VAL A 32 -5.40 5.79 10.07
CA VAL A 32 -6.27 5.07 10.99
C VAL A 32 -7.32 6.07 11.48
N ASN A 33 -8.58 5.73 11.29
CA ASN A 33 -9.64 6.62 11.79
C ASN A 33 -10.19 6.06 13.09
N THR A 34 -11.21 6.70 13.60
CA THR A 34 -11.74 6.39 14.91
C THR A 34 -12.83 5.32 14.88
N ARG A 35 -12.97 4.61 13.76
CA ARG A 35 -13.98 3.56 13.65
C ARG A 35 -13.87 2.54 14.77
N PHE A 36 -12.63 2.15 15.09
CA PHE A 36 -12.35 1.23 16.18
C PHE A 36 -11.32 1.88 17.08
N SER A 37 -11.80 2.67 18.02
CA SER A 37 -10.91 3.51 18.84
C SER A 37 -9.93 2.66 19.64
N GLY A 38 -8.79 3.22 19.93
CA GLY A 38 -7.78 2.58 20.74
C GLY A 38 -6.85 1.64 20.01
N GLN A 39 -7.01 1.48 18.70
CA GLN A 39 -6.16 0.58 17.95
C GLN A 39 -5.02 1.33 17.29
N GLU A 40 -3.83 0.86 17.54
CA GLU A 40 -2.65 1.33 16.83
C GLU A 40 -2.29 0.28 15.82
N THR A 41 -2.00 0.69 14.61
CA THR A 41 -1.67 -0.26 13.57
C THR A 41 -0.60 0.29 12.65
N GLY A 42 0.26 -0.60 12.18
CA GLY A 42 1.22 -0.31 11.15
C GLY A 42 1.03 -1.20 9.95
N GLN A 43 -0.09 -1.91 9.87
CA GLN A 43 -0.34 -2.83 8.78
C GLN A 43 -1.30 -2.21 7.78
N VAL A 44 -1.09 -2.51 6.51
CA VAL A 44 -1.99 -2.11 5.45
C VAL A 44 -2.24 -3.31 4.55
N ARG A 45 -3.47 -3.42 4.08
CA ARG A 45 -3.84 -4.41 3.09
C ARG A 45 -3.86 -3.71 1.74
N ILE A 46 -3.09 -4.25 0.80
CA ILE A 46 -2.88 -3.65 -0.51
C ILE A 46 -3.44 -4.59 -1.56
N VAL A 47 -4.37 -4.08 -2.37
CA VAL A 47 -4.98 -4.85 -3.45
C VAL A 47 -4.66 -4.16 -4.77
N ASN A 48 -3.98 -4.87 -5.65
CA ASN A 48 -3.75 -4.41 -7.01
C ASN A 48 -4.82 -5.00 -7.90
N SER A 49 -5.81 -4.21 -8.25
CA SER A 49 -6.93 -4.68 -9.08
C SER A 49 -6.67 -4.52 -10.58
N GLY A 50 -5.49 -4.06 -10.94
CA GLY A 50 -5.16 -3.87 -12.36
C GLY A 50 -4.67 -5.13 -13.03
N THR A 51 -4.22 -4.98 -14.26
CA THR A 51 -3.72 -6.09 -15.08
C THR A 51 -2.20 -6.06 -15.24
N VAL A 52 -1.53 -5.12 -14.62
CA VAL A 52 -0.07 -4.96 -14.69
C VAL A 52 0.51 -4.90 -13.29
N ILE A 53 1.80 -5.18 -13.19
CA ILE A 53 2.52 -5.04 -11.93
C ILE A 53 2.62 -3.56 -11.59
N VAL A 54 2.37 -3.25 -10.33
CA VAL A 54 2.49 -1.90 -9.79
C VAL A 54 3.70 -1.86 -8.87
N HIS A 55 4.46 -0.78 -8.94
CA HIS A 55 5.57 -0.57 -7.99
C HIS A 55 5.13 0.52 -7.02
N LEU A 56 4.93 0.12 -5.78
CA LEU A 56 4.39 0.96 -4.73
C LEU A 56 5.49 1.82 -4.10
N GLY A 57 5.24 3.11 -3.96
CA GLY A 57 6.13 4.01 -3.26
C GLY A 57 5.53 4.41 -1.93
N VAL A 58 6.35 4.41 -0.88
CA VAL A 58 5.90 4.73 0.48
C VAL A 58 6.82 5.82 1.03
N GLY A 59 6.25 6.79 1.70
CA GLY A 59 7.02 7.85 2.29
C GLY A 59 6.29 8.53 3.42
N SER A 60 6.97 9.44 4.09
CA SER A 60 6.38 10.21 5.18
C SER A 60 5.67 11.46 4.69
N THR A 61 5.81 11.80 3.42
CA THR A 61 5.09 12.90 2.79
C THR A 61 4.60 12.46 1.42
N ALA A 62 3.67 13.23 0.85
CA ALA A 62 3.14 12.92 -0.47
C ALA A 62 4.24 12.94 -1.54
N ALA A 63 5.15 13.91 -1.46
CA ALA A 63 6.24 14.02 -2.42
C ALA A 63 7.23 12.86 -2.28
N GLU A 64 7.52 12.44 -1.06
CA GLU A 64 8.43 11.35 -0.81
C GLU A 64 7.87 10.03 -1.34
N ALA A 65 6.59 9.80 -1.15
CA ALA A 65 5.94 8.60 -1.67
C ALA A 65 6.05 8.54 -3.19
N ALA A 66 5.80 9.65 -3.87
CA ALA A 66 5.92 9.72 -5.32
C ALA A 66 7.37 9.48 -5.77
N THR A 67 8.33 10.03 -5.05
CA THR A 67 9.75 9.85 -5.36
C THR A 67 10.16 8.38 -5.19
N ASN A 68 9.58 7.69 -4.21
CA ASN A 68 9.93 6.30 -3.93
C ASN A 68 9.20 5.30 -4.82
N ALA A 69 8.23 5.74 -5.60
CA ALA A 69 7.52 4.86 -6.52
C ALA A 69 8.32 4.68 -7.80
N VAL A 70 9.39 3.92 -7.72
CA VAL A 70 10.30 3.69 -8.82
C VAL A 70 10.49 2.20 -9.00
N ALA A 71 10.32 1.73 -10.23
CA ALA A 71 10.47 0.32 -10.55
C ALA A 71 11.94 -0.08 -10.52
N ALA A 72 12.25 -1.16 -9.81
CA ALA A 72 13.58 -1.74 -9.84
C ALA A 72 13.76 -2.55 -11.11
N THR A 73 14.94 -2.49 -11.68
CA THR A 73 15.28 -3.30 -12.85
C THR A 73 16.56 -4.07 -12.55
N ALA A 74 16.88 -5.01 -13.41
CA ALA A 74 18.06 -5.84 -13.21
C ALA A 74 19.30 -4.94 -13.15
N GLY A 75 20.06 -5.06 -12.07
CA GLY A 75 21.26 -4.28 -11.86
C GLY A 75 21.01 -2.85 -11.39
N SER A 76 19.75 -2.45 -11.21
CA SER A 76 19.41 -1.09 -10.76
C SER A 76 18.38 -1.17 -9.65
N PRO A 77 18.82 -1.32 -8.41
CA PRO A 77 17.89 -1.37 -7.27
C PRO A 77 17.11 -0.06 -7.15
N ALA A 78 15.88 -0.17 -6.69
CA ALA A 78 15.04 1.00 -6.48
C ALA A 78 14.12 0.77 -5.30
N THR A 79 13.45 1.84 -4.86
CA THR A 79 12.64 1.81 -3.65
C THR A 79 11.21 1.32 -3.87
N GLY A 80 10.77 1.16 -5.10
CA GLY A 80 9.42 0.68 -5.37
C GLY A 80 9.24 -0.77 -4.95
N ILE A 81 8.10 -1.07 -4.35
CA ILE A 81 7.75 -2.41 -3.89
C ILE A 81 6.83 -3.03 -4.93
N PRO A 82 7.23 -4.13 -5.58
CA PRO A 82 6.38 -4.71 -6.62
C PRO A 82 5.16 -5.40 -6.01
N ILE A 83 4.00 -5.05 -6.54
CA ILE A 83 2.74 -5.69 -6.17
C ILE A 83 2.19 -6.30 -7.45
N LEU A 84 2.11 -7.61 -7.48
CA LEU A 84 1.67 -8.32 -8.67
C LEU A 84 0.22 -8.00 -8.99
N ASN A 85 -0.10 -8.03 -10.26
CA ASN A 85 -1.47 -7.76 -10.70
C ASN A 85 -2.43 -8.82 -10.15
N GLY A 86 -3.60 -8.37 -9.75
CA GLY A 86 -4.64 -9.26 -9.25
C GLY A 86 -4.35 -9.88 -7.90
N THR A 87 -3.41 -9.33 -7.13
CA THR A 87 -3.04 -9.91 -5.84
C THR A 87 -3.35 -8.98 -4.68
N THR A 88 -3.38 -9.58 -3.49
CA THR A 88 -3.58 -8.87 -2.24
C THR A 88 -2.39 -9.18 -1.33
N GLN A 89 -1.82 -8.14 -0.73
CA GLN A 89 -0.72 -8.31 0.21
C GLN A 89 -0.99 -7.49 1.46
N ILE A 90 -0.48 -7.97 2.57
CA ILE A 90 -0.56 -7.26 3.85
C ILE A 90 0.87 -6.94 4.26
N LEU A 91 1.17 -5.66 4.37
CA LEU A 91 2.50 -5.18 4.69
C LEU A 91 2.43 -4.27 5.90
N ARG A 92 3.58 -4.05 6.52
CA ARG A 92 3.67 -3.19 7.70
C ARG A 92 4.44 -1.93 7.35
N PHE A 93 3.83 -0.79 7.65
CA PHE A 93 4.46 0.51 7.48
C PHE A 93 4.12 1.39 8.69
N PRO A 94 4.89 2.46 8.92
CA PRO A 94 4.53 3.40 9.99
C PRO A 94 3.13 3.97 9.79
N SER A 95 2.44 4.22 10.88
CA SER A 95 1.13 4.86 10.83
C SER A 95 1.23 6.20 10.12
N GLY A 96 0.25 6.48 9.28
CA GLY A 96 0.23 7.75 8.58
C GLY A 96 1.10 7.81 7.35
N ALA A 97 1.60 6.67 6.88
CA ALA A 97 2.43 6.65 5.67
C ALA A 97 1.63 7.09 4.45
N PHE A 98 2.33 7.74 3.52
CA PHE A 98 1.76 8.14 2.24
C PHE A 98 2.14 7.09 1.21
N PHE A 99 1.25 6.85 0.26
CA PHE A 99 1.44 5.83 -0.77
C PHE A 99 1.25 6.40 -2.15
N SER A 100 2.12 6.03 -3.04
CA SER A 100 2.01 6.32 -4.47
C SER A 100 2.37 5.05 -5.23
N ALA A 101 2.21 5.07 -6.53
CA ALA A 101 2.49 3.89 -7.33
C ALA A 101 2.80 4.27 -8.77
N VAL A 102 3.64 3.47 -9.40
CA VAL A 102 3.98 3.63 -10.81
C VAL A 102 3.76 2.30 -11.52
N SER A 103 3.31 2.35 -12.76
CA SER A 103 3.14 1.16 -13.58
C SER A 103 3.25 1.52 -15.05
N ALA A 104 3.44 0.48 -15.88
CA ALA A 104 3.59 0.69 -17.33
C ALA A 104 2.29 1.18 -17.97
N SER A 105 1.15 0.77 -17.43
CA SER A 105 -0.15 1.27 -17.86
C SER A 105 -1.02 1.48 -16.65
N ALA A 106 -2.13 2.18 -16.81
CA ALA A 106 -2.96 2.57 -15.67
C ALA A 106 -3.45 1.35 -14.89
N ALA A 107 -3.39 1.44 -13.57
CA ALA A 107 -3.88 0.43 -12.66
C ALA A 107 -4.42 1.12 -11.42
N THR A 108 -5.24 0.41 -10.66
CA THR A 108 -5.82 0.94 -9.43
C THR A 108 -5.39 0.07 -8.26
N VAL A 109 -4.91 0.71 -7.22
CA VAL A 109 -4.46 0.05 -6.00
C VAL A 109 -5.31 0.53 -4.85
N TYR A 110 -5.89 -0.40 -4.11
CA TYR A 110 -6.68 -0.10 -2.92
C TYR A 110 -5.84 -0.42 -1.70
N ILE A 111 -5.73 0.54 -0.79
CA ILE A 111 -4.92 0.38 0.41
C ILE A 111 -5.78 0.68 1.62
N THR A 112 -5.89 -0.30 2.53
CA THR A 112 -6.70 -0.18 3.73
C THR A 112 -5.80 -0.38 4.94
N PRO A 113 -5.65 0.63 5.80
CA PRO A 113 -4.91 0.43 7.04
C PRO A 113 -5.72 -0.43 8.00
N GLY A 114 -5.02 -1.23 8.76
CA GLY A 114 -5.71 -2.13 9.68
C GLY A 114 -4.75 -2.89 10.55
N GLN A 115 -5.24 -3.98 11.09
CA GLN A 115 -4.50 -4.81 12.02
C GLN A 115 -4.91 -6.25 11.80
N GLY A 116 -3.97 -7.15 11.99
CA GLY A 116 -4.29 -8.56 11.80
C GLY A 116 -3.01 -9.37 11.78
N ILE A 117 -3.01 -10.42 10.95
CA ILE A 117 -1.92 -11.36 10.93
C ILE A 117 -0.54 -10.83 11.08
#